data_07aff2c1e040905550e3d5161f3cfa73
#
_entry.id   07aff2c1e040905550e3d5161f3cfa73
#
_cell.length_a   1.000
_cell.length_b   1.000
_cell.length_c   1.000
_cell.angle_alpha   90.00
_cell.angle_beta   90.00
_cell.angle_gamma   90.00
#
_symmetry.space_group_name_H-M   'P 1'
#
loop_
_entity.id
_entity.type
_entity.pdbx_description
1 polymer ?
#
loop_
_entity_poly.entity_id
_entity_poly.type
_entity_poly.pdbx_seq_one_letter_code
_entity_poly.pdbx_strand_id
1 'polypeptide(L)'
;MTIELIKRLLDACYEAKRIRDMLPPPPDGVTPSYIHFLDVIEQMEINGTSVKVSDISDALNLPRPGVTRTVKEMEQKGYLTKKPSEEDARILYLFITDEGKKLSAKYNEQVFNALLPDLETISGEDAECTIRTIEIFYQVMCERRNDLDK
;
A
#
# COMPACT_ATOMS: atom_id res chain seq x y z
N MET A 1 17.98 10.17 20.48
CA MET A 1 16.87 10.96 19.91
C MET A 1 16.71 12.26 20.66
N THR A 2 16.64 13.40 19.98
CA THR A 2 16.44 14.73 20.59
C THR A 2 15.13 15.32 20.07
N ILE A 3 14.57 16.32 20.79
CA ILE A 3 13.36 17.03 20.36
C ILE A 3 13.55 17.64 18.95
N GLU A 4 14.72 18.24 18.71
CA GLU A 4 15.05 18.83 17.41
C GLU A 4 15.05 17.77 16.29
N LEU A 5 15.60 16.59 16.54
CA LEU A 5 15.62 15.52 15.56
C LEU A 5 14.21 14.94 15.31
N ILE A 6 13.34 14.91 16.34
CA ILE A 6 11.94 14.51 16.17
C ILE A 6 11.21 15.50 15.25
N LYS A 7 11.39 16.80 15.45
CA LYS A 7 10.78 17.82 14.56
C LYS A 7 11.22 17.64 13.10
N ARG A 8 12.54 17.50 12.88
CA ARG A 8 13.08 17.27 11.54
C ARG A 8 12.56 15.99 10.90
N LEU A 9 12.35 14.93 11.69
CA LEU A 9 11.76 13.68 11.18
C LEU A 9 10.30 13.87 10.77
N LEU A 10 9.51 14.66 11.54
CA LEU A 10 8.14 15.01 11.17
C LEU A 10 8.10 15.86 9.89
N ASP A 11 9.02 16.81 9.74
CA ASP A 11 9.15 17.61 8.52
C ASP A 11 9.48 16.73 7.30
N ALA A 12 10.40 15.76 7.46
CA ALA A 12 10.72 14.79 6.41
C ALA A 12 9.52 13.90 6.04
N CYS A 13 8.72 13.47 7.03
CA CYS A 13 7.47 12.74 6.75
C CYS A 13 6.46 13.59 5.97
N TYR A 14 6.39 14.90 6.24
CA TYR A 14 5.56 15.82 5.46
C TYR A 14 6.05 15.95 4.02
N GLU A 15 7.36 16.07 3.78
CA GLU A 15 7.94 16.05 2.44
C GLU A 15 7.69 14.72 1.73
N ALA A 16 7.81 13.58 2.42
CA ALA A 16 7.51 12.27 1.86
C ALA A 16 6.04 12.17 1.39
N LYS A 17 5.10 12.75 2.14
CA LYS A 17 3.71 12.86 1.69
C LYS A 17 3.59 13.69 0.40
N ARG A 18 4.27 14.85 0.32
CA ARG A 18 4.25 15.69 -0.88
C ARG A 18 4.83 14.98 -2.10
N ILE A 19 5.91 14.21 -1.94
CA ILE A 19 6.47 13.39 -3.02
C ILE A 19 5.39 12.43 -3.56
N ARG A 20 4.66 11.78 -2.68
CA ARG A 20 3.58 10.87 -3.07
C ARG A 20 2.44 11.59 -3.80
N ASP A 21 2.12 12.81 -3.39
CA ASP A 21 1.09 13.65 -4.02
C ASP A 21 1.50 14.17 -5.41
N MET A 22 2.81 14.14 -5.75
CA MET A 22 3.35 14.49 -7.07
C MET A 22 3.33 13.34 -8.07
N LEU A 23 3.07 12.10 -7.64
CA LEU A 23 2.95 10.99 -8.56
C LEU A 23 1.82 11.23 -9.56
N PRO A 24 1.97 10.80 -10.83
CA PRO A 24 0.90 10.93 -11.81
C PRO A 24 -0.40 10.32 -11.32
N PRO A 25 -1.54 10.95 -11.60
CA PRO A 25 -2.82 10.35 -11.23
C PRO A 25 -3.01 9.01 -11.96
N PRO A 26 -3.63 8.02 -11.31
CA PRO A 26 -3.98 6.79 -11.99
C PRO A 26 -4.99 7.06 -13.12
N PRO A 27 -5.19 6.10 -14.04
CA PRO A 27 -6.16 6.21 -15.13
C PRO A 27 -7.56 6.56 -14.64
N ASP A 28 -8.39 7.14 -15.51
CA ASP A 28 -9.77 7.51 -15.18
C ASP A 28 -10.56 6.36 -14.56
N GLY A 29 -11.21 6.66 -13.45
CA GLY A 29 -11.99 5.69 -12.69
C GLY A 29 -11.18 4.73 -11.82
N VAL A 30 -9.86 4.90 -11.76
CA VAL A 30 -8.95 4.20 -10.85
C VAL A 30 -8.53 5.14 -9.74
N THR A 31 -8.55 4.68 -8.50
CA THR A 31 -8.03 5.44 -7.36
C THR A 31 -6.63 4.95 -6.98
N PRO A 32 -5.79 5.79 -6.37
CA PRO A 32 -4.48 5.34 -5.86
C PRO A 32 -4.59 4.12 -4.92
N SER A 33 -5.70 4.00 -4.19
CA SER A 33 -5.97 2.85 -3.33
C SER A 33 -6.05 1.53 -4.10
N TYR A 34 -6.56 1.55 -5.35
CA TYR A 34 -6.64 0.32 -6.14
C TYR A 34 -5.25 -0.22 -6.47
N ILE A 35 -4.33 0.65 -6.91
CA ILE A 35 -2.95 0.26 -7.19
C ILE A 35 -2.31 -0.33 -5.93
N HIS A 36 -2.44 0.37 -4.82
CA HIS A 36 -1.88 -0.09 -3.55
C HIS A 36 -2.46 -1.43 -3.08
N PHE A 37 -3.76 -1.68 -3.29
CA PHE A 37 -4.38 -2.97 -2.99
C PHE A 37 -3.85 -4.08 -3.91
N LEU A 38 -3.69 -3.79 -5.20
CA LEU A 38 -3.10 -4.75 -6.15
C LEU A 38 -1.68 -5.12 -5.74
N ASP A 39 -0.84 -4.15 -5.40
CA ASP A 39 0.53 -4.38 -4.96
C ASP A 39 0.60 -5.28 -3.71
N VAL A 40 -0.26 -5.00 -2.70
CA VAL A 40 -0.31 -5.81 -1.47
C VAL A 40 -0.78 -7.24 -1.76
N ILE A 41 -1.80 -7.41 -2.59
CA ILE A 41 -2.30 -8.74 -2.96
C ILE A 41 -1.22 -9.52 -3.72
N GLU A 42 -0.56 -8.88 -4.70
CA GLU A 42 0.49 -9.49 -5.50
C GLU A 42 1.67 -9.94 -4.64
N GLN A 43 2.10 -9.13 -3.68
CA GLN A 43 3.16 -9.50 -2.73
C GLN A 43 2.77 -10.70 -1.86
N MET A 44 1.52 -10.76 -1.40
CA MET A 44 1.02 -11.89 -0.62
C MET A 44 0.93 -13.15 -1.47
N GLU A 45 0.46 -13.06 -2.72
CA GLU A 45 0.39 -14.18 -3.67
C GLU A 45 1.80 -14.73 -3.98
N ILE A 46 2.79 -13.87 -4.21
CA ILE A 46 4.20 -14.26 -4.44
C ILE A 46 4.74 -15.05 -3.23
N ASN A 47 4.35 -14.65 -2.01
CA ASN A 47 4.74 -15.35 -0.78
C ASN A 47 3.91 -16.61 -0.51
N GLY A 48 3.04 -17.04 -1.43
CA GLY A 48 2.22 -18.24 -1.31
C GLY A 48 1.01 -18.11 -0.38
N THR A 49 0.61 -16.89 -0.05
CA THR A 49 -0.52 -16.62 0.86
C THR A 49 -1.81 -16.45 0.06
N SER A 50 -2.85 -17.19 0.41
CA SER A 50 -4.21 -17.00 -0.09
C SER A 50 -4.84 -15.78 0.60
N VAL A 51 -5.11 -14.72 -0.16
CA VAL A 51 -5.45 -13.39 0.37
C VAL A 51 -6.94 -13.25 0.67
N LYS A 52 -7.27 -12.74 1.86
CA LYS A 52 -8.63 -12.37 2.28
C LYS A 52 -8.73 -10.84 2.44
N VAL A 53 -9.95 -10.34 2.52
CA VAL A 53 -10.21 -8.92 2.83
C VAL A 53 -9.59 -8.50 4.17
N SER A 54 -9.59 -9.40 5.17
CA SER A 54 -8.95 -9.15 6.47
C SER A 54 -7.46 -8.92 6.34
N ASP A 55 -6.78 -9.70 5.49
CA ASP A 55 -5.34 -9.64 5.33
C ASP A 55 -4.90 -8.29 4.72
N ILE A 56 -5.67 -7.76 3.77
CA ILE A 56 -5.45 -6.41 3.24
C ILE A 56 -5.69 -5.35 4.33
N SER A 57 -6.76 -5.50 5.13
CA SER A 57 -7.07 -4.60 6.24
C SER A 57 -5.93 -4.53 7.24
N ASP A 58 -5.37 -5.69 7.60
CA ASP A 58 -4.30 -5.81 8.56
C ASP A 58 -2.97 -5.28 7.98
N ALA A 59 -2.64 -5.64 6.74
CA ALA A 59 -1.42 -5.17 6.08
C ALA A 59 -1.37 -3.66 5.87
N LEU A 60 -2.50 -3.04 5.55
CA LEU A 60 -2.60 -1.60 5.30
C LEU A 60 -3.00 -0.79 6.55
N ASN A 61 -3.28 -1.45 7.66
CA ASN A 61 -3.83 -0.84 8.87
C ASN A 61 -5.05 0.05 8.58
N LEU A 62 -5.97 -0.47 7.75
CA LEU A 62 -7.19 0.22 7.35
C LEU A 62 -8.44 -0.43 7.96
N PRO A 63 -9.49 0.35 8.28
CA PRO A 63 -10.74 -0.20 8.77
C PRO A 63 -11.39 -1.16 7.74
N ARG A 64 -11.77 -2.36 8.18
CA ARG A 64 -12.40 -3.40 7.34
C ARG A 64 -13.56 -2.92 6.47
N PRO A 65 -14.49 -2.05 6.94
CA PRO A 65 -15.58 -1.57 6.10
C PRO A 65 -15.10 -0.80 4.86
N GLY A 66 -14.04 0.00 4.99
CA GLY A 66 -13.43 0.73 3.88
C GLY A 66 -12.78 -0.22 2.88
N VAL A 67 -11.99 -1.19 3.37
CA VAL A 67 -11.34 -2.22 2.54
C VAL A 67 -12.40 -3.04 1.79
N THR A 68 -13.45 -3.50 2.47
CA THR A 68 -14.54 -4.26 1.86
C THR A 68 -15.22 -3.50 0.73
N ARG A 69 -15.45 -2.19 0.91
CA ARG A 69 -16.04 -1.33 -0.12
C ARG A 69 -15.11 -1.22 -1.34
N THR A 70 -13.84 -0.92 -1.11
CA THR A 70 -12.84 -0.79 -2.19
C THR A 70 -12.68 -2.09 -2.96
N VAL A 71 -12.59 -3.23 -2.28
CA VAL A 71 -12.53 -4.56 -2.91
C VAL A 71 -13.77 -4.83 -3.77
N LYS A 72 -14.97 -4.47 -3.29
CA LYS A 72 -16.21 -4.60 -4.06
C LYS A 72 -16.21 -3.73 -5.32
N GLU A 73 -15.73 -2.50 -5.23
CA GLU A 73 -15.60 -1.60 -6.37
C GLU A 73 -14.60 -2.15 -7.39
N MET A 74 -13.46 -2.67 -6.95
CA MET A 74 -12.45 -3.28 -7.81
C MET A 74 -12.96 -4.56 -8.49
N GLU A 75 -13.76 -5.36 -7.78
CA GLU A 75 -14.44 -6.54 -8.36
C GLU A 75 -15.44 -6.14 -9.44
N GLN A 76 -16.26 -5.12 -9.20
CA GLN A 76 -17.21 -4.59 -10.19
C GLN A 76 -16.52 -4.04 -11.45
N LYS A 77 -15.31 -3.51 -11.31
CA LYS A 77 -14.48 -3.01 -12.41
C LYS A 77 -13.65 -4.12 -13.09
N GLY A 78 -13.72 -5.34 -12.59
CA GLY A 78 -13.03 -6.49 -13.16
C GLY A 78 -11.54 -6.58 -12.82
N TYR A 79 -11.04 -5.84 -11.82
CA TYR A 79 -9.64 -5.91 -11.39
C TYR A 79 -9.35 -7.03 -10.40
N LEU A 80 -10.36 -7.43 -9.64
CA LEU A 80 -10.29 -8.53 -8.67
C LEU A 80 -11.43 -9.52 -8.92
N THR A 81 -11.24 -10.76 -8.48
CA THR A 81 -12.29 -11.77 -8.37
C THR A 81 -12.22 -12.46 -7.02
N LYS A 82 -13.35 -12.99 -6.58
CA LYS A 82 -13.45 -13.77 -5.35
C LYS A 82 -13.75 -15.22 -5.66
N LYS A 83 -13.08 -16.12 -4.97
CA LYS A 83 -13.37 -17.55 -5.03
C LYS A 83 -13.54 -18.11 -3.62
N PRO A 84 -14.53 -18.98 -3.38
CA PRO A 84 -14.63 -19.65 -2.08
C PRO A 84 -13.44 -20.59 -1.87
N SER A 85 -13.05 -20.77 -0.61
CA SER A 85 -12.09 -21.78 -0.22
C SER A 85 -12.68 -23.17 -0.51
N GLU A 86 -11.83 -24.10 -0.91
CA GLU A 86 -12.21 -25.51 -1.10
C GLU A 86 -12.55 -26.19 0.21
N GLU A 87 -11.97 -25.74 1.32
CA GLU A 87 -12.17 -26.33 2.66
C GLU A 87 -13.39 -25.73 3.39
N ASP A 88 -13.65 -24.43 3.21
CA ASP A 88 -14.79 -23.72 3.83
C ASP A 88 -15.33 -22.63 2.89
N ALA A 89 -16.47 -22.87 2.28
CA ALA A 89 -17.14 -21.95 1.36
C ALA A 89 -17.51 -20.58 1.95
N ARG A 90 -17.44 -20.42 3.28
CA ARG A 90 -17.64 -19.14 3.97
C ARG A 90 -16.43 -18.22 3.84
N ILE A 91 -15.26 -18.80 3.56
CA ILE A 91 -14.01 -18.07 3.35
C ILE A 91 -13.91 -17.72 1.88
N LEU A 92 -13.80 -16.43 1.58
CA LEU A 92 -13.59 -15.93 0.21
C LEU A 92 -12.16 -15.43 0.07
N TYR A 93 -11.45 -16.01 -0.88
CA TYR A 93 -10.12 -15.54 -1.29
C TYR A 93 -10.23 -14.58 -2.46
N LEU A 94 -9.35 -13.59 -2.46
CA LEU A 94 -9.21 -12.58 -3.51
C LEU A 94 -8.12 -13.02 -4.48
N PHE A 95 -8.35 -12.76 -5.76
CA PHE A 95 -7.38 -13.00 -6.82
C PHE A 95 -7.36 -11.80 -7.76
N ILE A 96 -6.15 -11.44 -8.20
CA ILE A 96 -5.98 -10.41 -9.22
C ILE A 96 -6.35 -11.00 -10.59
N THR A 97 -7.21 -10.31 -11.32
CA THR A 97 -7.56 -10.68 -12.71
C THR A 97 -6.46 -10.24 -13.68
N ASP A 98 -6.52 -10.69 -14.93
CA ASP A 98 -5.59 -10.22 -15.98
C ASP A 98 -5.69 -8.71 -16.20
N GLU A 99 -6.88 -8.12 -16.07
CA GLU A 99 -7.06 -6.67 -16.15
C GLU A 99 -6.46 -5.96 -14.94
N GLY A 100 -6.55 -6.54 -13.74
CA GLY A 100 -5.88 -6.03 -12.55
C GLY A 100 -4.36 -6.06 -12.69
N LYS A 101 -3.80 -7.16 -13.22
CA LYS A 101 -2.35 -7.29 -13.50
C LYS A 101 -1.88 -6.27 -14.52
N LYS A 102 -2.63 -6.07 -15.62
CA LYS A 102 -2.30 -5.04 -16.62
C LYS A 102 -2.32 -3.64 -16.04
N LEU A 103 -3.28 -3.34 -15.16
CA LEU A 103 -3.37 -2.05 -14.49
C LEU A 103 -2.16 -1.81 -13.59
N SER A 104 -1.81 -2.78 -12.73
CA SER A 104 -0.65 -2.70 -11.83
C SER A 104 0.65 -2.55 -12.62
N ALA A 105 0.90 -3.44 -13.59
CA ALA A 105 2.10 -3.41 -14.43
C ALA A 105 2.24 -2.09 -15.19
N LYS A 106 1.17 -1.62 -15.83
CA LYS A 106 1.19 -0.35 -16.57
C LYS A 106 1.54 0.83 -15.69
N TYR A 107 0.92 0.92 -14.51
CA TYR A 107 1.20 2.02 -13.59
C TYR A 107 2.63 1.93 -13.04
N ASN A 108 3.04 0.76 -12.58
CA ASN A 108 4.37 0.52 -12.03
C ASN A 108 5.47 0.76 -13.08
N GLU A 109 5.31 0.22 -14.30
CA GLU A 109 6.28 0.41 -15.37
C GLU A 109 6.37 1.88 -15.82
N GLN A 110 5.25 2.55 -16.01
CA GLN A 110 5.25 3.94 -16.50
C GLN A 110 5.80 4.92 -15.48
N VAL A 111 5.51 4.73 -14.19
CA VAL A 111 5.89 5.69 -13.16
C VAL A 111 7.25 5.35 -12.57
N PHE A 112 7.43 4.13 -12.09
CA PHE A 112 8.64 3.80 -11.34
C PHE A 112 9.86 3.58 -12.22
N ASN A 113 9.70 2.93 -13.39
CA ASN A 113 10.83 2.80 -14.32
C ASN A 113 11.30 4.15 -14.87
N ALA A 114 10.40 5.12 -15.03
CA ALA A 114 10.78 6.46 -15.44
C ALA A 114 11.57 7.21 -14.35
N LEU A 115 11.34 6.90 -13.08
CA LEU A 115 12.04 7.53 -11.95
C LEU A 115 13.40 6.88 -11.62
N LEU A 116 13.62 5.62 -12.02
CA LEU A 116 14.85 4.88 -11.67
C LEU A 116 16.13 5.64 -11.97
N PRO A 117 16.33 6.23 -13.17
CA PRO A 117 17.57 6.95 -13.49
C PRO A 117 17.80 8.18 -12.61
N ASP A 118 16.74 8.87 -12.22
CA ASP A 118 16.81 10.09 -11.42
C ASP A 118 17.11 9.80 -9.94
N LEU A 119 16.87 8.58 -9.50
CA LEU A 119 17.06 8.12 -8.12
C LEU A 119 18.38 7.36 -7.90
N GLU A 120 19.23 7.23 -8.90
CA GLU A 120 20.54 6.52 -8.79
C GLU A 120 21.47 7.08 -7.70
N THR A 121 21.27 8.33 -7.28
CA THR A 121 22.04 8.96 -6.20
C THR A 121 21.64 8.47 -4.81
N ILE A 122 20.50 7.79 -4.68
CA ILE A 122 20.03 7.21 -3.41
C ILE A 122 20.48 5.75 -3.38
N SER A 123 21.31 5.40 -2.39
CA SER A 123 21.70 4.01 -2.22
C SER A 123 20.52 3.16 -1.74
N GLY A 124 20.49 1.87 -2.11
CA GLY A 124 19.49 0.94 -1.60
C GLY A 124 19.53 0.83 -0.06
N GLU A 125 20.72 0.92 0.55
CA GLU A 125 20.88 0.89 2.01
C GLU A 125 20.24 2.11 2.68
N ASP A 126 20.41 3.31 2.13
CA ASP A 126 19.80 4.53 2.66
C ASP A 126 18.26 4.49 2.50
N ALA A 127 17.77 3.97 1.36
CA ALA A 127 16.35 3.79 1.13
C ALA A 127 15.74 2.81 2.16
N GLU A 128 16.33 1.65 2.34
CA GLU A 128 15.88 0.64 3.33
C GLU A 128 15.95 1.17 4.76
N CYS A 129 17.00 1.92 5.11
CA CYS A 129 17.12 2.56 6.43
C CYS A 129 16.00 3.57 6.65
N THR A 130 15.68 4.37 5.63
CA THR A 130 14.61 5.37 5.68
C THR A 130 13.24 4.70 5.84
N ILE A 131 12.96 3.64 5.07
CA ILE A 131 11.71 2.87 5.16
C ILE A 131 11.54 2.34 6.59
N ARG A 132 12.52 1.61 7.13
CA ARG A 132 12.46 1.08 8.50
C ARG A 132 12.24 2.18 9.55
N THR A 133 12.87 3.33 9.39
CA THR A 133 12.71 4.44 10.33
C THR A 133 11.29 4.99 10.33
N ILE A 134 10.70 5.14 9.13
CA ILE A 134 9.31 5.60 8.98
C ILE A 134 8.34 4.57 9.57
N GLU A 135 8.55 3.27 9.32
CA GLU A 135 7.71 2.19 9.86
C GLU A 135 7.72 2.17 11.39
N ILE A 136 8.90 2.22 12.00
CA ILE A 136 9.04 2.28 13.47
C ILE A 136 8.34 3.52 14.02
N PHE A 137 8.54 4.68 13.37
CA PHE A 137 7.93 5.93 13.82
C PHE A 137 6.41 5.88 13.71
N TYR A 138 5.89 5.34 12.61
CA TYR A 138 4.45 5.12 12.42
C TYR A 138 3.86 4.22 13.50
N GLN A 139 4.51 3.09 13.81
CA GLN A 139 4.08 2.18 14.87
C GLN A 139 4.02 2.90 16.23
N VAL A 140 5.08 3.63 16.61
CA VAL A 140 5.10 4.42 17.85
C VAL A 140 3.95 5.43 17.90
N MET A 141 3.66 6.13 16.80
CA MET A 141 2.56 7.08 16.73
C MET A 141 1.20 6.41 16.88
N CYS A 142 1.01 5.23 16.28
CA CYS A 142 -0.22 4.44 16.44
C CYS A 142 -0.45 4.03 17.90
N GLU A 143 0.58 3.55 18.57
CA GLU A 143 0.52 3.12 19.98
C GLU A 143 0.24 4.31 20.93
N ARG A 144 0.81 5.47 20.62
CA ARG A 144 0.71 6.69 21.46
C ARG A 144 -0.49 7.58 21.14
N ARG A 145 -1.22 7.32 20.08
CA ARG A 145 -2.31 8.20 19.61
C ARG A 145 -3.28 8.60 20.73
N ASN A 146 -3.71 7.65 21.55
CA ASN A 146 -4.68 7.89 22.62
C ASN A 146 -4.08 8.62 23.84
N ASP A 147 -2.75 8.68 23.96
CA ASP A 147 -2.05 9.32 25.08
C ASP A 147 -1.61 10.75 24.75
N LEU A 148 -1.45 11.08 23.48
CA LEU A 148 -1.04 12.42 23.02
C LEU A 148 -2.20 13.43 22.99
N ASP A 149 -3.45 12.94 23.04
CA ASP A 149 -4.67 13.77 23.08
C ASP A 149 -5.09 14.16 24.51
N LYS A 150 -4.30 13.79 25.54
CA LYS A 150 -4.51 14.15 26.94
C LYS A 150 -3.60 15.27 27.41
#